data_c926d3422b62e3b7c740c62dda96af82
#
_entry.id   c926d3422b62e3b7c740c62dda96af82
#
_cell.length_a   1.000
_cell.length_b   1.000
_cell.length_c   1.000
_cell.angle_alpha   90.00
_cell.angle_beta   90.00
_cell.angle_gamma   90.00
#
_symmetry.space_group_name_H-M   'P 1'
#
loop_
_entity.id
_entity.type
_entity.pdbx_description
1 polymer ?
#
loop_
_entity_poly.entity_id
_entity_poly.type
_entity_poly.pdbx_seq_one_letter_code
_entity_poly.pdbx_strand_id
1 'polypeptide(L)'
;MATLLAMTLFSASAQEKEKRCIQLPSWLDNLKLSGYGMTQYQYIGQEGAKSNTFNIRMARIALEGRIAGDFYWKTQIQFNGNTSNLGSSPRMVDLFAEWQKYEMFKVKIGQFKNPFTFENPMHPIVQGFMSYSQNVSKLAGFSDRAGEHASNGRDIGLQFQGDFLKNAKGRNLLHYQIGVFNGQGINTKDVDNQKNIIGGVWVMPVKGMRIGAFGWTGSYARKGTWN
;
A
#
# COMPACT_ATOMS: atom_id res chain seq x y z
N MET A 1 17.03 -9.93 -21.89
CA MET A 1 15.63 -10.07 -21.43
C MET A 1 14.85 -8.87 -21.98
N ALA A 2 14.04 -9.07 -23.00
CA ALA A 2 13.18 -8.00 -23.52
C ALA A 2 11.75 -8.32 -23.06
N THR A 3 11.20 -7.50 -22.17
CA THR A 3 9.81 -7.59 -21.73
C THR A 3 9.04 -6.48 -22.46
N LEU A 4 8.26 -6.84 -23.45
CA LEU A 4 7.37 -5.90 -24.14
C LEU A 4 6.05 -5.85 -23.39
N LEU A 5 5.66 -4.67 -22.93
CA LEU A 5 4.46 -4.44 -22.16
C LEU A 5 3.51 -3.48 -22.87
N ALA A 6 2.28 -3.92 -23.08
CA ALA A 6 1.17 -3.03 -23.38
C ALA A 6 0.28 -2.90 -22.12
N MET A 7 0.21 -1.71 -21.57
CA MET A 7 -0.72 -1.35 -20.50
C MET A 7 -1.94 -0.64 -21.09
N THR A 8 -3.12 -1.21 -20.92
CA THR A 8 -4.37 -0.47 -21.11
C THR A 8 -4.92 -0.06 -19.74
N LEU A 9 -4.93 1.24 -19.49
CA LEU A 9 -5.55 1.84 -18.32
C LEU A 9 -7.01 2.17 -18.65
N PHE A 10 -7.93 1.48 -18.03
CA PHE A 10 -9.32 1.91 -17.99
C PHE A 10 -9.54 2.72 -16.73
N SER A 11 -9.55 4.04 -16.87
CA SER A 11 -10.09 4.95 -15.87
C SER A 11 -11.57 5.16 -16.19
N ALA A 12 -12.46 4.57 -15.44
CA ALA A 12 -13.87 4.95 -15.51
C ALA A 12 -14.02 6.29 -14.77
N SER A 13 -14.04 7.39 -15.52
CA SER A 13 -14.57 8.64 -15.02
C SER A 13 -16.09 8.56 -15.08
N ALA A 14 -16.74 8.53 -13.93
CA ALA A 14 -18.18 8.66 -13.85
C ALA A 14 -18.57 10.05 -14.38
N GLN A 15 -19.23 10.09 -15.54
CA GLN A 15 -19.87 11.31 -16.05
C GLN A 15 -20.93 11.77 -15.05
N GLU A 16 -20.91 13.04 -14.77
CA GLU A 16 -21.86 13.77 -13.95
C GLU A 16 -23.27 13.66 -14.53
N LYS A 17 -24.05 12.71 -14.03
CA LYS A 17 -25.50 12.67 -14.23
C LYS A 17 -26.18 12.56 -12.88
N GLU A 18 -27.00 13.59 -12.57
CA GLU A 18 -27.89 13.70 -11.42
C GLU A 18 -27.34 13.17 -10.10
N LYS A 19 -26.89 14.10 -9.28
CA LYS A 19 -26.53 13.83 -7.87
C LYS A 19 -27.76 13.35 -7.11
N ARG A 20 -28.03 12.06 -7.09
CA ARG A 20 -28.80 11.47 -6.00
C ARG A 20 -27.95 11.59 -4.75
N CYS A 21 -28.12 12.69 -4.02
CA CYS A 21 -27.47 12.89 -2.74
C CYS A 21 -28.05 11.89 -1.74
N ILE A 22 -27.32 10.84 -1.46
CA ILE A 22 -27.56 10.05 -0.24
C ILE A 22 -27.18 10.98 0.91
N GLN A 23 -28.15 11.36 1.73
CA GLN A 23 -27.86 12.12 2.95
C GLN A 23 -27.08 11.18 3.89
N LEU A 24 -25.79 11.44 4.00
CA LEU A 24 -24.95 10.75 4.97
C LEU A 24 -25.20 11.31 6.37
N PRO A 25 -25.06 10.49 7.43
CA PRO A 25 -25.07 10.99 8.79
C PRO A 25 -24.05 12.11 8.98
N SER A 26 -24.34 13.12 9.76
CA SER A 26 -23.49 14.30 9.99
C SER A 26 -22.08 13.99 10.51
N TRP A 27 -21.89 12.81 11.09
CA TRP A 27 -20.58 12.35 11.57
C TRP A 27 -19.73 11.66 10.50
N LEU A 28 -20.31 11.35 9.30
CA LEU A 28 -19.62 10.70 8.20
C LEU A 28 -19.48 11.65 7.02
N ASP A 29 -18.30 12.22 6.85
CA ASP A 29 -18.02 13.18 5.81
C ASP A 29 -17.18 12.59 4.67
N ASN A 30 -17.38 13.16 3.47
CA ASN A 30 -16.54 12.90 2.30
C ASN A 30 -16.38 11.40 1.94
N LEU A 31 -17.48 10.65 1.96
CA LEU A 31 -17.47 9.25 1.53
C LEU A 31 -17.11 9.16 0.05
N LYS A 32 -16.07 8.42 -0.27
CA LYS A 32 -15.57 8.23 -1.63
C LYS A 32 -15.41 6.77 -1.95
N LEU A 33 -16.07 6.33 -3.00
CA LEU A 33 -15.87 5.02 -3.61
C LEU A 33 -14.90 5.16 -4.79
N SER A 34 -13.87 4.34 -4.83
CA SER A 34 -12.89 4.31 -5.91
C SER A 34 -12.52 2.88 -6.26
N GLY A 35 -11.98 2.68 -7.46
CA GLY A 35 -11.52 1.36 -7.87
C GLY A 35 -10.64 1.44 -9.10
N TYR A 36 -9.91 0.35 -9.34
CA TYR A 36 -9.08 0.20 -10.53
C TYR A 36 -8.85 -1.26 -10.89
N GLY A 37 -8.67 -1.51 -12.18
CA GLY A 37 -8.23 -2.77 -12.73
C GLY A 37 -6.93 -2.61 -13.50
N MET A 38 -6.04 -3.59 -13.42
CA MET A 38 -4.80 -3.66 -14.19
C MET A 38 -4.72 -5.03 -14.85
N THR A 39 -4.59 -5.02 -16.18
CA THR A 39 -4.31 -6.20 -16.98
C THR A 39 -2.88 -6.13 -17.49
N GLN A 40 -2.26 -7.26 -17.73
CA GLN A 40 -0.91 -7.33 -18.30
C GLN A 40 -0.76 -8.51 -19.23
N TYR A 41 0.15 -8.36 -20.18
CA TYR A 41 0.73 -9.46 -20.96
C TYR A 41 2.16 -9.68 -20.44
N GLN A 42 2.52 -10.93 -20.20
CA GLN A 42 3.84 -11.30 -19.71
C GLN A 42 4.45 -12.38 -20.61
N TYR A 43 5.65 -12.12 -21.06
CA TYR A 43 6.47 -13.08 -21.77
C TYR A 43 7.75 -13.35 -20.98
N ILE A 44 8.02 -14.61 -20.67
CA ILE A 44 9.24 -15.07 -20.03
C ILE A 44 9.94 -16.01 -21.03
N GLY A 45 11.13 -15.61 -21.50
CA GLY A 45 11.93 -16.40 -22.45
C GLY A 45 13.06 -17.21 -21.79
N GLN A 46 13.05 -17.35 -20.47
CA GLN A 46 14.07 -18.09 -19.74
C GLN A 46 13.95 -19.59 -20.01
N GLU A 47 15.07 -20.22 -20.29
CA GLU A 47 15.12 -21.67 -20.51
C GLU A 47 14.63 -22.44 -19.29
N GLY A 48 13.72 -23.40 -19.47
CA GLY A 48 13.06 -24.13 -18.39
C GLY A 48 11.87 -23.42 -17.73
N ALA A 49 11.60 -22.14 -18.03
CA ALA A 49 10.49 -21.38 -17.46
C ALA A 49 9.81 -20.48 -18.52
N LYS A 50 9.69 -20.95 -19.75
CA LYS A 50 9.02 -20.22 -20.84
C LYS A 50 7.55 -20.03 -20.53
N SER A 51 7.11 -18.77 -20.56
CA SER A 51 5.70 -18.41 -20.30
C SER A 51 5.27 -17.29 -21.23
N ASN A 52 4.04 -17.40 -21.69
CA ASN A 52 3.37 -16.41 -22.53
C ASN A 52 1.93 -16.30 -22.05
N THR A 53 1.57 -15.23 -21.35
CA THR A 53 0.27 -15.16 -20.68
C THR A 53 -0.29 -13.75 -20.60
N PHE A 54 -1.61 -13.66 -20.75
CA PHE A 54 -2.40 -12.50 -20.33
C PHE A 54 -2.97 -12.79 -18.94
N ASN A 55 -2.85 -11.82 -18.04
CA ASN A 55 -3.44 -11.97 -16.72
C ASN A 55 -4.01 -10.65 -16.17
N ILE A 56 -4.86 -10.76 -15.15
CA ILE A 56 -5.31 -9.63 -14.35
C ILE A 56 -4.32 -9.46 -13.21
N ARG A 57 -3.52 -8.38 -13.28
CA ARG A 57 -2.55 -8.08 -12.24
C ARG A 57 -3.20 -7.66 -10.93
N MET A 58 -4.20 -6.77 -11.02
CA MET A 58 -4.95 -6.27 -9.87
C MET A 58 -6.35 -5.86 -10.28
N ALA A 59 -7.32 -6.13 -9.40
CA ALA A 59 -8.67 -5.58 -9.46
C ALA A 59 -9.07 -5.19 -8.03
N ARG A 60 -9.21 -3.89 -7.76
CA ARG A 60 -9.43 -3.36 -6.41
C ARG A 60 -10.55 -2.35 -6.36
N ILE A 61 -11.31 -2.39 -5.27
CA ILE A 61 -12.30 -1.38 -4.90
C ILE A 61 -11.93 -0.87 -3.50
N ALA A 62 -12.04 0.42 -3.31
CA ALA A 62 -11.78 1.09 -2.04
C ALA A 62 -12.94 2.02 -1.67
N LEU A 63 -13.27 2.01 -0.39
CA LEU A 63 -14.16 2.98 0.24
C LEU A 63 -13.36 3.74 1.28
N GLU A 64 -13.44 5.05 1.26
CA GLU A 64 -12.71 5.93 2.17
C GLU A 64 -13.58 7.11 2.57
N GLY A 65 -13.31 7.68 3.75
CA GLY A 65 -14.09 8.82 4.25
C GLY A 65 -13.47 9.44 5.48
N ARG A 66 -14.19 10.40 6.07
CA ARG A 66 -13.84 11.04 7.34
C ARG A 66 -14.95 10.85 8.35
N ILE A 67 -14.57 10.73 9.61
CA ILE A 67 -15.46 10.68 10.76
C ILE A 67 -15.08 11.85 11.68
N ALA A 68 -16.06 12.66 12.06
CA ALA A 68 -15.87 13.81 12.93
C ALA A 68 -14.72 14.76 12.49
N GLY A 69 -14.51 14.88 11.19
CA GLY A 69 -13.51 15.76 10.58
C GLY A 69 -12.05 15.30 10.72
N ASP A 70 -11.66 14.80 11.89
CA ASP A 70 -10.26 14.50 12.23
C ASP A 70 -9.82 13.07 11.90
N PHE A 71 -10.76 12.12 11.83
CA PHE A 71 -10.46 10.72 11.58
C PHE A 71 -10.69 10.36 10.12
N TYR A 72 -9.62 10.07 9.41
CA TYR A 72 -9.67 9.47 8.08
C TYR A 72 -9.65 7.95 8.21
N TRP A 73 -10.49 7.26 7.43
CA TRP A 73 -10.50 5.81 7.36
C TRP A 73 -10.54 5.33 5.91
N LYS A 74 -10.04 4.14 5.71
CA LYS A 74 -10.06 3.49 4.41
C LYS A 74 -10.20 1.99 4.55
N THR A 75 -11.04 1.42 3.68
CA THR A 75 -11.06 -0.01 3.42
C THR A 75 -10.83 -0.27 1.94
N GLN A 76 -10.05 -1.30 1.62
CA GLN A 76 -9.79 -1.69 0.24
C GLN A 76 -9.81 -3.22 0.11
N ILE A 77 -10.52 -3.71 -0.91
CA ILE A 77 -10.63 -5.13 -1.22
C ILE A 77 -10.01 -5.37 -2.61
N GLN A 78 -9.22 -6.42 -2.71
CA GLN A 78 -8.72 -6.95 -3.97
C GLN A 78 -9.54 -8.18 -4.35
N PHE A 79 -10.06 -8.20 -5.58
CA PHE A 79 -10.95 -9.26 -6.07
C PHE A 79 -10.24 -10.37 -6.84
N ASN A 80 -9.03 -10.10 -7.33
CA ASN A 80 -8.22 -11.13 -7.96
C ASN A 80 -7.20 -11.71 -6.99
N GLY A 81 -7.05 -13.03 -6.96
CA GLY A 81 -6.01 -13.73 -6.24
C GLY A 81 -4.64 -13.55 -6.92
N ASN A 82 -3.57 -13.58 -6.14
CA ASN A 82 -2.20 -13.66 -6.67
C ASN A 82 -1.72 -15.13 -6.67
N THR A 83 -2.59 -16.05 -7.02
CA THR A 83 -2.26 -17.47 -7.09
C THR A 83 -1.97 -17.88 -8.52
N SER A 84 -1.20 -18.94 -8.70
CA SER A 84 -0.98 -19.61 -9.99
C SER A 84 -2.27 -20.18 -10.59
N ASN A 85 -3.31 -20.31 -9.79
CA ASN A 85 -4.63 -20.75 -10.22
C ASN A 85 -5.51 -19.55 -10.56
N LEU A 86 -6.29 -19.65 -11.61
CA LEU A 86 -7.17 -18.59 -12.14
C LEU A 86 -8.40 -18.29 -11.25
N GLY A 87 -8.39 -18.68 -10.00
CA GLY A 87 -9.45 -18.36 -9.05
C GLY A 87 -9.42 -16.93 -8.56
N SER A 88 -10.55 -16.24 -8.50
CA SER A 88 -10.68 -14.98 -7.79
C SER A 88 -10.94 -15.27 -6.30
N SER A 89 -10.13 -14.72 -5.44
CA SER A 89 -10.34 -14.79 -4.00
C SER A 89 -10.34 -13.37 -3.45
N PRO A 90 -11.51 -12.81 -3.11
CA PRO A 90 -11.58 -11.51 -2.50
C PRO A 90 -10.79 -11.49 -1.19
N ARG A 91 -9.93 -10.47 -1.02
CA ARG A 91 -9.19 -10.29 0.23
C ARG A 91 -9.12 -8.81 0.61
N MET A 92 -9.18 -8.57 1.90
CA MET A 92 -8.92 -7.25 2.47
C MET A 92 -7.45 -6.90 2.25
N VAL A 93 -7.17 -5.78 1.62
CA VAL A 93 -5.79 -5.29 1.46
C VAL A 93 -5.48 -4.11 2.36
N ASP A 94 -6.39 -3.18 2.53
CA ASP A 94 -6.27 -2.08 3.48
C ASP A 94 -7.51 -2.01 4.37
N LEU A 95 -7.31 -1.85 5.67
CA LEU A 95 -8.33 -1.49 6.64
C LEU A 95 -7.66 -0.72 7.76
N PHE A 96 -7.79 0.58 7.78
CA PHE A 96 -7.17 1.42 8.79
C PHE A 96 -7.97 2.67 9.09
N ALA A 97 -7.72 3.22 10.26
CA ALA A 97 -8.13 4.56 10.66
C ALA A 97 -6.88 5.40 10.95
N GLU A 98 -6.95 6.69 10.64
CA GLU A 98 -5.86 7.64 10.85
C GLU A 98 -6.41 8.92 11.48
N TRP A 99 -5.92 9.26 12.66
CA TRP A 99 -6.18 10.54 13.28
C TRP A 99 -5.26 11.61 12.71
N GLN A 100 -5.82 12.67 12.14
CA GLN A 100 -5.12 13.67 11.33
C GLN A 100 -5.35 15.10 11.83
N LYS A 101 -5.64 15.30 13.11
CA LYS A 101 -5.92 16.62 13.67
C LYS A 101 -4.75 17.58 13.52
N TYR A 102 -3.53 17.10 13.72
CA TYR A 102 -2.32 17.92 13.62
C TYR A 102 -1.48 17.48 12.44
N GLU A 103 -0.98 18.45 11.68
CA GLU A 103 -0.14 18.17 10.52
C GLU A 103 1.20 17.52 10.93
N MET A 104 1.75 17.94 12.06
CA MET A 104 3.01 17.43 12.59
C MET A 104 2.90 16.08 13.30
N PHE A 105 1.69 15.64 13.63
CA PHE A 105 1.49 14.41 14.38
C PHE A 105 0.16 13.75 14.00
N LYS A 106 0.27 12.66 13.30
CA LYS A 106 -0.85 11.83 12.86
C LYS A 106 -0.62 10.41 13.35
N VAL A 107 -1.68 9.72 13.70
CA VAL A 107 -1.63 8.34 14.21
C VAL A 107 -2.49 7.46 13.33
N LYS A 108 -1.91 6.41 12.78
CA LYS A 108 -2.59 5.43 11.92
C LYS A 108 -2.55 4.06 12.56
N ILE A 109 -3.69 3.39 12.61
CA ILE A 109 -3.83 2.03 13.16
C ILE A 109 -4.62 1.15 12.20
N GLY A 110 -4.22 -0.10 12.06
CA GLY A 110 -4.89 -1.10 11.25
C GLY A 110 -3.94 -1.82 10.30
N GLN A 111 -4.49 -2.30 9.17
CA GLN A 111 -3.74 -2.93 8.11
C GLN A 111 -3.52 -1.96 6.95
N PHE A 112 -2.27 -1.68 6.64
CA PHE A 112 -1.89 -0.76 5.57
C PHE A 112 -0.48 -1.06 5.06
N LYS A 113 -0.05 -0.35 4.02
CA LYS A 113 1.29 -0.49 3.47
C LYS A 113 2.35 -0.03 4.46
N ASN A 114 3.36 -0.88 4.67
CA ASN A 114 4.50 -0.57 5.53
C ASN A 114 5.21 0.71 5.08
N PRO A 115 5.61 1.59 6.02
CA PRO A 115 6.28 2.85 5.72
C PRO A 115 7.77 2.62 5.37
N PHE A 116 8.04 1.77 4.38
CA PHE A 116 9.38 1.40 3.94
C PHE A 116 9.62 1.87 2.52
N THR A 117 10.63 2.71 2.32
CA THR A 117 11.00 3.41 1.09
C THR A 117 9.89 4.36 0.55
N PHE A 118 10.19 5.08 -0.52
CA PHE A 118 9.18 5.87 -1.25
C PHE A 118 8.29 4.98 -2.12
N GLU A 119 8.79 3.82 -2.51
CA GLU A 119 8.17 2.95 -3.49
C GLU A 119 7.02 2.14 -2.91
N ASN A 120 7.17 1.58 -1.69
CA ASN A 120 6.14 0.72 -1.12
C ASN A 120 4.80 1.43 -0.88
N PRO A 121 4.75 2.65 -0.29
CA PRO A 121 3.49 3.38 -0.11
C PRO A 121 2.87 3.89 -1.42
N MET A 122 3.64 3.92 -2.51
CA MET A 122 3.18 4.46 -3.80
C MET A 122 1.97 3.69 -4.34
N HIS A 123 1.04 4.41 -4.95
CA HIS A 123 -0.11 3.77 -5.58
C HIS A 123 0.34 3.00 -6.84
N PRO A 124 -0.11 1.76 -7.07
CA PRO A 124 0.36 0.94 -8.19
C PRO A 124 0.22 1.59 -9.58
N ILE A 125 -0.79 2.42 -9.79
CA ILE A 125 -1.02 3.10 -11.07
C ILE A 125 0.05 4.15 -11.40
N VAL A 126 0.66 4.76 -10.37
CA VAL A 126 1.66 5.82 -10.55
C VAL A 126 3.10 5.31 -10.40
N GLN A 127 3.29 4.01 -10.25
CA GLN A 127 4.61 3.41 -10.29
C GLN A 127 5.23 3.52 -11.68
N GLY A 128 6.44 4.07 -11.77
CA GLY A 128 7.17 4.20 -13.03
C GLY A 128 7.70 2.87 -13.57
N PHE A 129 7.78 1.83 -12.74
CA PHE A 129 8.26 0.51 -13.11
C PHE A 129 7.20 -0.55 -12.79
N MET A 130 7.17 -1.61 -13.58
CA MET A 130 6.23 -2.72 -13.39
C MET A 130 6.45 -3.50 -12.11
N SER A 131 7.69 -3.65 -11.70
CA SER A 131 8.09 -4.43 -10.55
C SER A 131 8.68 -3.52 -9.49
N TYR A 132 8.44 -3.85 -8.23
CA TYR A 132 9.12 -3.21 -7.12
C TYR A 132 10.62 -3.49 -7.19
N SER A 133 11.41 -2.59 -6.63
CA SER A 133 12.83 -2.82 -6.42
C SER A 133 13.04 -4.10 -5.61
N GLN A 134 14.19 -4.73 -5.78
CA GLN A 134 14.49 -5.99 -5.11
C GLN A 134 14.43 -5.86 -3.58
N ASN A 135 14.88 -4.75 -3.04
CA ASN A 135 14.82 -4.47 -1.61
C ASN A 135 13.37 -4.42 -1.11
N VAL A 136 12.49 -3.69 -1.80
CA VAL A 136 11.08 -3.61 -1.44
C VAL A 136 10.38 -4.95 -1.63
N SER A 137 10.64 -5.64 -2.73
CA SER A 137 10.04 -6.95 -2.99
C SER A 137 10.33 -7.95 -1.90
N LYS A 138 11.56 -7.97 -1.40
CA LYS A 138 11.99 -8.93 -0.38
C LYS A 138 11.63 -8.50 1.04
N LEU A 139 11.91 -7.27 1.42
CA LEU A 139 11.67 -6.80 2.79
C LEU A 139 10.20 -6.54 3.07
N ALA A 140 9.47 -5.98 2.12
CA ALA A 140 8.05 -5.71 2.29
C ALA A 140 7.13 -6.90 1.94
N GLY A 141 7.68 -8.06 1.58
CA GLY A 141 6.92 -9.30 1.38
C GLY A 141 6.06 -9.33 0.12
N PHE A 142 6.54 -8.76 -0.99
CA PHE A 142 5.89 -8.92 -2.30
C PHE A 142 6.28 -10.20 -3.00
N SER A 143 7.54 -10.54 -2.95
CA SER A 143 8.04 -11.86 -3.24
C SER A 143 8.68 -12.35 -1.96
N ASP A 144 8.16 -13.38 -1.50
CA ASP A 144 8.53 -14.13 -0.36
C ASP A 144 10.03 -14.29 -0.17
N ARG A 145 10.49 -14.13 1.04
CA ARG A 145 11.86 -14.47 1.44
C ARG A 145 12.14 -15.95 1.30
N ALA A 146 11.13 -16.78 1.37
CA ALA A 146 11.21 -18.21 1.33
C ALA A 146 9.98 -18.91 0.74
N GLY A 147 9.20 -18.26 -0.13
CA GLY A 147 8.00 -18.81 -0.72
C GLY A 147 6.76 -18.77 0.21
N GLU A 148 6.72 -17.90 1.24
CA GLU A 148 5.76 -18.09 2.30
C GLU A 148 4.76 -16.99 2.57
N HIS A 149 5.05 -15.76 2.21
CA HIS A 149 4.19 -14.63 2.51
C HIS A 149 4.09 -13.61 1.38
N ALA A 150 2.97 -13.63 0.72
CA ALA A 150 2.57 -12.54 -0.17
C ALA A 150 1.84 -11.45 0.63
N SER A 151 2.57 -10.64 1.40
CA SER A 151 1.99 -9.56 2.19
C SER A 151 1.55 -8.35 1.36
N ASN A 152 1.94 -8.27 0.09
CA ASN A 152 1.72 -7.11 -0.77
C ASN A 152 2.24 -5.80 -0.17
N GLY A 153 3.33 -5.85 0.59
CA GLY A 153 3.91 -4.70 1.27
C GLY A 153 3.08 -4.15 2.43
N ARG A 154 2.20 -4.96 3.00
CA ARG A 154 1.29 -4.57 4.09
C ARG A 154 1.51 -5.38 5.34
N ASP A 155 1.09 -4.78 6.45
CA ASP A 155 1.05 -5.45 7.75
C ASP A 155 0.02 -4.77 8.64
N ILE A 156 -0.27 -5.39 9.78
CA ILE A 156 -1.14 -4.84 10.82
C ILE A 156 -0.26 -4.15 11.85
N GLY A 157 -0.54 -2.89 12.15
CA GLY A 157 0.29 -2.14 13.09
C GLY A 157 -0.23 -0.76 13.43
N LEU A 158 0.65 -0.02 14.10
CA LEU A 158 0.47 1.36 14.53
C LEU A 158 1.60 2.21 13.95
N GLN A 159 1.26 3.33 13.32
CA GLN A 159 2.23 4.24 12.72
C GLN A 159 1.99 5.67 13.20
N PHE A 160 3.06 6.36 13.50
CA PHE A 160 3.13 7.80 13.73
C PHE A 160 3.79 8.47 12.53
N GLN A 161 3.25 9.60 12.10
CA GLN A 161 3.81 10.35 10.98
C GLN A 161 3.47 11.83 11.09
N GLY A 162 4.25 12.67 10.44
CA GLY A 162 3.98 14.10 10.42
C GLY A 162 4.89 14.88 9.50
N ASP A 163 4.49 16.12 9.29
CA ASP A 163 5.13 17.06 8.39
C ASP A 163 5.57 18.31 9.15
N PHE A 164 6.80 18.77 8.90
CA PHE A 164 7.41 19.89 9.59
C PHE A 164 8.07 20.88 8.63
N LEU A 165 8.47 22.03 9.20
CA LEU A 165 9.31 23.04 8.56
C LEU A 165 8.69 23.57 7.26
N LYS A 166 7.66 24.40 7.41
CA LYS A 166 7.06 25.08 6.26
C LYS A 166 7.97 26.16 5.69
N ASN A 167 8.13 26.17 4.39
CA ASN A 167 8.77 27.27 3.69
C ASN A 167 7.81 28.48 3.56
N ALA A 168 8.31 29.61 3.02
CA ALA A 168 7.52 30.83 2.82
C ALA A 168 6.27 30.64 1.93
N LYS A 169 6.20 29.54 1.15
CA LYS A 169 5.04 29.18 0.30
C LYS A 169 4.10 28.17 0.98
N GLY A 170 4.28 27.89 2.27
CA GLY A 170 3.46 26.96 3.04
C GLY A 170 3.73 25.47 2.77
N ARG A 171 4.75 25.11 1.98
CA ARG A 171 5.09 23.72 1.69
C ARG A 171 5.98 23.13 2.79
N ASN A 172 5.63 21.95 3.28
CA ASN A 172 6.44 21.21 4.24
C ASN A 172 7.77 20.77 3.62
N LEU A 173 8.84 20.90 4.38
CA LEU A 173 10.19 20.56 3.95
C LEU A 173 10.72 19.26 4.57
N LEU A 174 10.14 18.81 5.68
CA LEU A 174 10.55 17.61 6.40
C LEU A 174 9.32 16.73 6.66
N HIS A 175 9.48 15.44 6.42
CA HIS A 175 8.49 14.42 6.81
C HIS A 175 9.18 13.29 7.59
N TYR A 176 8.49 12.78 8.60
CA TYR A 176 8.89 11.57 9.31
C TYR A 176 7.73 10.58 9.37
N GLN A 177 8.09 9.32 9.44
CA GLN A 177 7.15 8.23 9.74
C GLN A 177 7.86 7.12 10.49
N ILE A 178 7.20 6.54 11.47
CA ILE A 178 7.67 5.38 12.22
C ILE A 178 6.48 4.54 12.65
N GLY A 179 6.58 3.24 12.54
CA GLY A 179 5.50 2.33 12.93
C GLY A 179 6.01 1.04 13.54
N VAL A 180 5.14 0.43 14.31
CA VAL A 180 5.32 -0.89 14.94
C VAL A 180 4.31 -1.84 14.33
N PHE A 181 4.78 -2.95 13.79
CA PHE A 181 3.98 -3.92 13.02
C PHE A 181 4.15 -5.34 13.55
N ASN A 182 3.16 -6.18 13.32
CA ASN A 182 3.19 -7.58 13.76
C ASN A 182 4.28 -8.41 13.07
N GLY A 183 4.69 -8.04 11.84
CA GLY A 183 5.70 -8.81 11.10
C GLY A 183 5.15 -10.00 10.30
N GLN A 184 3.87 -10.30 10.43
CA GLN A 184 3.23 -11.48 9.83
C GLN A 184 2.59 -11.22 8.46
N GLY A 185 2.54 -9.95 8.04
CA GLY A 185 1.96 -9.55 6.76
C GLY A 185 0.45 -9.42 6.77
N ILE A 186 -0.12 -9.49 5.56
CA ILE A 186 -1.54 -9.16 5.32
C ILE A 186 -2.49 -10.24 5.89
N ASN A 187 -3.55 -9.78 6.58
CA ASN A 187 -4.64 -10.64 7.10
C ASN A 187 -4.17 -11.78 8.02
N THR A 188 -3.00 -11.65 8.60
CA THR A 188 -2.41 -12.69 9.44
C THR A 188 -2.36 -12.23 10.89
N LYS A 189 -2.85 -13.10 11.77
CA LYS A 189 -2.73 -12.88 13.21
C LYS A 189 -1.27 -13.03 13.62
N ASP A 190 -0.84 -12.22 14.57
CA ASP A 190 0.46 -12.37 15.19
C ASP A 190 0.60 -13.77 15.84
N VAL A 191 1.69 -14.43 15.54
CA VAL A 191 2.00 -15.79 16.04
C VAL A 191 3.18 -15.82 17.00
N ASP A 192 3.84 -14.68 17.18
CA ASP A 192 4.92 -14.49 18.14
C ASP A 192 4.76 -13.16 18.89
N ASN A 193 5.67 -12.84 19.77
CA ASN A 193 5.67 -11.58 20.52
C ASN A 193 6.62 -10.52 19.92
N GLN A 194 7.22 -10.83 18.77
CA GLN A 194 8.16 -9.91 18.12
C GLN A 194 7.42 -8.90 17.26
N LYS A 195 7.99 -7.71 17.16
CA LYS A 195 7.43 -6.64 16.36
C LYS A 195 8.49 -6.11 15.41
N ASN A 196 8.04 -5.74 14.22
CA ASN A 196 8.85 -5.01 13.27
C ASN A 196 8.70 -3.52 13.51
N ILE A 197 9.82 -2.81 13.61
CA ILE A 197 9.86 -1.35 13.62
C ILE A 197 10.31 -0.89 12.25
N ILE A 198 9.48 -0.10 11.59
CA ILE A 198 9.71 0.35 10.22
C ILE A 198 9.47 1.85 10.17
N GLY A 199 10.36 2.58 9.51
CA GLY A 199 10.16 4.01 9.39
C GLY A 199 11.16 4.68 8.48
N GLY A 200 11.05 6.01 8.38
CA GLY A 200 11.93 6.83 7.60
C GLY A 200 11.71 8.32 7.82
N VAL A 201 12.67 9.07 7.39
CA VAL A 201 12.65 10.53 7.40
C VAL A 201 13.17 11.03 6.06
N TRP A 202 12.56 12.09 5.55
CA TRP A 202 13.02 12.72 4.32
C TRP A 202 12.79 14.22 4.31
N VAL A 203 13.65 14.87 3.55
CA VAL A 203 13.55 16.30 3.25
C VAL A 203 13.05 16.53 1.83
N MET A 204 12.36 17.64 1.63
CA MET A 204 11.77 18.07 0.36
C MET A 204 12.29 19.46 -0.02
N PRO A 205 13.58 19.59 -0.41
CA PRO A 205 14.21 20.89 -0.61
C PRO A 205 13.54 21.69 -1.74
N VAL A 206 13.21 21.04 -2.83
CA VAL A 206 12.50 21.65 -3.96
C VAL A 206 11.25 20.84 -4.33
N LYS A 207 10.34 21.44 -5.09
CA LYS A 207 9.12 20.75 -5.55
C LYS A 207 9.49 19.53 -6.40
N GLY A 208 8.92 18.37 -6.08
CA GLY A 208 9.15 17.11 -6.80
C GLY A 208 10.39 16.32 -6.34
N MET A 209 11.24 16.87 -5.47
CA MET A 209 12.42 16.19 -4.94
C MET A 209 12.21 15.72 -3.51
N ARG A 210 12.56 14.48 -3.23
CA ARG A 210 12.58 13.90 -1.89
C ARG A 210 13.90 13.17 -1.69
N ILE A 211 14.57 13.47 -0.58
CA ILE A 211 15.84 12.82 -0.19
C ILE A 211 15.65 12.33 1.24
N GLY A 212 15.86 11.05 1.48
CA GLY A 212 15.63 10.49 2.81
C GLY A 212 16.24 9.13 3.02
N ALA A 213 16.14 8.69 4.26
CA ALA A 213 16.58 7.39 4.70
C ALA A 213 15.44 6.62 5.35
N PHE A 214 15.48 5.30 5.21
CA PHE A 214 14.51 4.37 5.76
C PHE A 214 15.22 3.26 6.50
N GLY A 215 14.60 2.79 7.58
CA GLY A 215 15.08 1.69 8.36
C GLY A 215 13.98 0.63 8.57
N TRP A 216 14.43 -0.59 8.71
CA TRP A 216 13.62 -1.74 9.08
C TRP A 216 14.40 -2.59 10.08
N THR A 217 13.80 -2.86 11.22
CA THR A 217 14.32 -3.83 12.19
C THR A 217 13.18 -4.69 12.70
N GLY A 218 13.46 -5.95 12.93
CA GLY A 218 12.49 -6.92 13.40
C GLY A 218 12.78 -8.29 12.87
N SER A 219 11.91 -9.22 13.18
CA SER A 219 12.00 -10.60 12.72
C SER A 219 10.72 -11.00 12.00
N TYR A 220 10.81 -12.10 11.35
CA TYR A 220 9.73 -12.73 10.63
C TYR A 220 9.65 -14.18 11.09
N ALA A 221 8.62 -14.50 11.86
CA ALA A 221 8.42 -15.84 12.36
C ALA A 221 7.40 -16.61 11.51
N ARG A 222 7.72 -17.85 11.23
CA ARG A 222 6.76 -18.81 10.71
C ARG A 222 5.96 -19.43 11.85
N LYS A 223 4.71 -19.79 11.59
CA LYS A 223 3.93 -20.61 12.51
C LYS A 223 4.66 -21.94 12.74
N GLY A 224 5.23 -22.10 13.93
CA GLY A 224 5.88 -23.34 14.36
C GLY A 224 7.39 -23.43 14.11
N THR A 225 8.07 -22.40 13.64
CA THR A 225 9.53 -22.37 13.50
C THR A 225 10.10 -21.04 13.98
N TRP A 226 11.07 -21.11 14.88
CA TRP A 226 11.92 -19.98 15.24
C TRP A 226 13.12 -20.00 14.31
N ASN A 227 13.30 -18.96 13.55
CA ASN A 227 14.56 -18.72 12.83
C ASN A 227 15.23 -17.48 13.40
#